data_1d6b4a9334b23a2ce27a0f66836b6c6c
#
_entry.id   1d6b4a9334b23a2ce27a0f66836b6c6c
#
_cell.length_a   1.000
_cell.length_b   1.000
_cell.length_c   1.000
_cell.angle_alpha   90.00
_cell.angle_beta   90.00
_cell.angle_gamma   90.00
#
_symmetry.space_group_name_H-M   'P 1'
#
loop_
_entity.id
_entity.type
_entity.pdbx_description
1 polymer ?
#
loop_
_entity_poly.entity_id
_entity_poly.type
_entity_poly.pdbx_seq_one_letter_code
_entity_poly.pdbx_strand_id
1 'polypeptide(L)'
;MINRLESAAARGFFSRRRAGEPGLAVFLNAGDPPLGAFRDIVQMLDELRVDCLELAVPFPDSCTDGPVIRRSATRALRTGVDLAAALGALEAVRAELTHLRVALLLDWSHTIKPVPMPDFLARLAASASATDALLVHGLPPRLRSGYYRAAREHGVPIITTCYPRSSVAVQAHAAAHASAYLYLVARYGRSGRRPAAGFGELAPVIGALRAHTRVPIAVGFGVRDHRDVQALAKIGADAAIIGSAGVEQVEHALTQHTDPVQALGDFVQTLRPAPARG
;
A
#
# COMPACT_ATOMS: atom_id res chain seq x y z
N MET A 1 -7.68 18.46 -20.21
CA MET A 1 -7.04 19.19 -19.10
C MET A 1 -6.77 18.20 -17.99
N ILE A 2 -5.56 17.65 -17.91
CA ILE A 2 -5.13 16.76 -16.82
C ILE A 2 -5.00 17.62 -15.57
N ASN A 3 -5.70 17.24 -14.54
CA ASN A 3 -5.94 18.04 -13.34
C ASN A 3 -4.62 18.33 -12.60
N ARG A 4 -4.30 19.60 -12.31
CA ARG A 4 -3.06 20.01 -11.61
C ARG A 4 -2.89 19.36 -10.23
N LEU A 5 -3.97 18.90 -9.61
CA LEU A 5 -3.96 18.19 -8.33
C LEU A 5 -3.39 16.76 -8.45
N GLU A 6 -3.62 16.07 -9.58
CA GLU A 6 -3.08 14.73 -9.84
C GLU A 6 -1.55 14.67 -9.86
N SER A 7 -0.90 15.79 -10.19
CA SER A 7 0.55 15.81 -10.37
C SER A 7 1.35 16.05 -9.08
N ALA A 8 0.75 16.63 -8.05
CA ALA A 8 1.47 16.94 -6.80
C ALA A 8 1.45 15.75 -5.82
N ALA A 9 0.29 15.12 -5.60
CA ALA A 9 0.18 13.94 -4.75
C ALA A 9 0.91 12.74 -5.35
N ALA A 10 0.75 12.49 -6.67
CA ALA A 10 1.44 11.40 -7.36
C ALA A 10 2.96 11.56 -7.35
N ARG A 11 3.48 12.80 -7.44
CA ARG A 11 4.92 13.07 -7.31
C ARG A 11 5.46 12.85 -5.89
N GLY A 12 4.59 12.81 -4.88
CA GLY A 12 4.97 12.52 -3.50
C GLY A 12 5.23 11.03 -3.22
N PHE A 13 4.59 10.12 -3.99
CA PHE A 13 4.80 8.69 -3.85
C PHE A 13 5.93 8.23 -4.77
N PHE A 14 6.89 7.50 -4.23
CA PHE A 14 7.99 6.86 -4.96
C PHE A 14 8.88 7.81 -5.81
N SER A 15 8.84 9.12 -5.55
CA SER A 15 9.54 10.12 -6.38
C SER A 15 11.02 10.33 -6.00
N ARG A 16 11.43 9.92 -4.80
CA ARG A 16 12.79 10.13 -4.27
C ARG A 16 13.70 8.92 -4.46
N ARG A 17 13.56 8.25 -5.58
CA ARG A 17 14.32 7.05 -5.91
C ARG A 17 15.75 7.35 -6.31
N ARG A 18 16.70 6.48 -5.98
CA ARG A 18 17.98 6.42 -6.68
C ARG A 18 17.73 5.98 -8.12
N ALA A 19 18.50 6.51 -9.06
CA ALA A 19 18.37 6.12 -10.47
C ALA A 19 18.46 4.59 -10.61
N GLY A 20 17.43 3.97 -11.20
CA GLY A 20 17.37 2.52 -11.44
C GLY A 20 16.84 1.64 -10.28
N GLU A 21 16.48 2.22 -9.13
CA GLU A 21 15.85 1.46 -8.03
C GLU A 21 14.33 1.77 -7.97
N PRO A 22 13.46 0.76 -7.82
CA PRO A 22 12.04 1.00 -7.57
C PRO A 22 11.83 1.52 -6.16
N GLY A 23 10.77 2.29 -5.96
CA GLY A 23 10.30 2.64 -4.62
C GLY A 23 9.92 1.39 -3.83
N LEU A 24 9.85 1.52 -2.51
CA LEU A 24 9.49 0.44 -1.62
C LEU A 24 8.27 0.83 -0.80
N ALA A 25 7.21 0.02 -0.88
CA ALA A 25 6.07 0.08 0.02
C ALA A 25 6.06 -1.15 0.94
N VAL A 26 5.74 -0.95 2.21
CA VAL A 26 5.57 -2.02 3.20
C VAL A 26 4.12 -2.03 3.64
N PHE A 27 3.50 -3.21 3.63
CA PHE A 27 2.14 -3.41 4.09
C PHE A 27 2.13 -3.91 5.54
N LEU A 28 1.27 -3.32 6.38
CA LEU A 28 0.96 -3.82 7.72
C LEU A 28 -0.54 -3.68 8.00
N ASN A 29 -1.09 -4.56 8.85
CA ASN A 29 -2.38 -4.31 9.48
C ASN A 29 -2.20 -3.38 10.69
N ALA A 30 -3.03 -2.37 10.83
CA ALA A 30 -3.08 -1.55 12.03
C ALA A 30 -3.36 -2.44 13.24
N GLY A 31 -2.49 -2.36 14.26
CA GLY A 31 -2.57 -3.21 15.45
C GLY A 31 -1.83 -4.56 15.37
N ASP A 32 -1.08 -4.79 14.30
CA ASP A 32 -0.17 -5.94 14.20
C ASP A 32 1.18 -5.53 13.58
N PRO A 33 2.21 -5.29 14.40
CA PRO A 33 2.26 -5.46 15.86
C PRO A 33 1.34 -4.49 16.60
N PRO A 34 1.13 -4.67 17.92
CA PRO A 34 0.25 -3.82 18.72
C PRO A 34 0.53 -2.32 18.52
N LEU A 35 -0.51 -1.47 18.59
CA LEU A 35 -0.40 -0.02 18.34
C LEU A 35 0.62 0.69 19.26
N GLY A 36 0.97 0.10 20.41
CA GLY A 36 2.05 0.60 21.25
C GLY A 36 3.42 0.64 20.57
N ALA A 37 3.67 -0.26 19.60
CA ALA A 37 4.89 -0.28 18.80
C ALA A 37 4.79 0.56 17.51
N PHE A 38 3.63 1.17 17.23
CA PHE A 38 3.37 1.80 15.93
C PHE A 38 4.30 2.99 15.66
N ARG A 39 4.58 3.84 16.69
CA ARG A 39 5.52 4.95 16.56
C ARG A 39 6.91 4.46 16.13
N ASP A 40 7.44 3.45 16.80
CA ASP A 40 8.77 2.93 16.52
C ASP A 40 8.84 2.28 15.12
N ILE A 41 7.77 1.60 14.71
CA ILE A 41 7.63 1.05 13.34
C ILE A 41 7.72 2.15 12.29
N VAL A 42 6.94 3.22 12.41
CA VAL A 42 6.92 4.26 11.37
C VAL A 42 8.18 5.09 11.35
N GLN A 43 8.80 5.35 12.51
CA GLN A 43 10.10 6.00 12.59
C GLN A 43 11.19 5.14 11.94
N MET A 44 11.26 3.85 12.27
CA MET A 44 12.20 2.91 11.63
C MET A 44 12.02 2.87 10.10
N LEU A 45 10.78 2.81 9.61
CA LEU A 45 10.50 2.82 8.17
C LEU A 45 10.91 4.16 7.51
N ASP A 46 10.69 5.29 8.18
CA ASP A 46 11.10 6.62 7.71
C ASP A 46 12.63 6.74 7.63
N GLU A 47 13.35 6.29 8.68
CA GLU A 47 14.81 6.26 8.74
C GLU A 47 15.42 5.35 7.67
N LEU A 48 14.81 4.19 7.42
CA LEU A 48 15.22 3.27 6.35
C LEU A 48 14.80 3.74 4.95
N ARG A 49 14.20 4.94 4.84
CA ARG A 49 13.78 5.51 3.58
C ARG A 49 12.79 4.65 2.81
N VAL A 50 11.90 3.95 3.51
CA VAL A 50 10.73 3.33 2.89
C VAL A 50 9.83 4.44 2.37
N ASP A 51 9.36 4.31 1.13
CA ASP A 51 8.61 5.38 0.48
C ASP A 51 7.15 5.43 0.94
N CYS A 52 6.57 4.26 1.24
CA CYS A 52 5.17 4.14 1.61
C CYS A 52 4.93 3.03 2.64
N LEU A 53 4.16 3.35 3.67
CA LEU A 53 3.47 2.37 4.50
C LEU A 53 2.05 2.20 3.97
N GLU A 54 1.69 1.01 3.49
CA GLU A 54 0.31 0.60 3.26
C GLU A 54 -0.29 0.10 4.59
N LEU A 55 -1.03 0.95 5.29
CA LEU A 55 -1.65 0.63 6.57
C LEU A 55 -3.10 0.18 6.36
N ALA A 56 -3.36 -1.10 6.54
CA ALA A 56 -4.69 -1.66 6.43
C ALA A 56 -5.43 -1.60 7.77
N VAL A 57 -6.66 -1.09 7.76
CA VAL A 57 -7.57 -1.30 8.90
C VAL A 57 -8.05 -2.74 8.84
N PRO A 58 -7.82 -3.54 9.91
CA PRO A 58 -8.13 -4.96 9.87
C PRO A 58 -9.63 -5.22 9.76
N PHE A 59 -10.00 -6.23 8.99
CA PHE A 59 -11.36 -6.72 8.87
C PHE A 59 -11.38 -8.26 8.78
N PRO A 60 -12.47 -8.91 9.19
CA PRO A 60 -12.56 -10.36 9.17
C PRO A 60 -12.72 -10.90 7.74
N ASP A 61 -12.34 -12.17 7.54
CA ASP A 61 -12.69 -12.98 6.37
C ASP A 61 -12.28 -12.44 4.99
N SER A 62 -11.16 -11.73 4.92
CA SER A 62 -10.62 -11.27 3.64
C SER A 62 -10.44 -12.45 2.67
N CYS A 63 -11.09 -12.36 1.49
CA CYS A 63 -11.01 -13.39 0.45
C CYS A 63 -9.78 -13.25 -0.44
N THR A 64 -9.16 -12.06 -0.50
CA THR A 64 -7.98 -11.76 -1.32
C THR A 64 -6.67 -11.99 -0.57
N ASP A 65 -6.71 -12.00 0.77
CA ASP A 65 -5.52 -12.15 1.58
C ASP A 65 -5.14 -13.61 1.79
N GLY A 66 -3.83 -13.85 1.77
CA GLY A 66 -3.23 -15.12 2.12
C GLY A 66 -3.24 -15.37 3.63
N PRO A 67 -2.84 -16.60 4.03
CA PRO A 67 -2.92 -17.00 5.44
C PRO A 67 -2.17 -16.08 6.41
N VAL A 68 -1.02 -15.56 6.01
CA VAL A 68 -0.17 -14.67 6.83
C VAL A 68 -0.91 -13.38 7.15
N ILE A 69 -1.41 -12.68 6.12
CA ILE A 69 -2.13 -11.42 6.30
C ILE A 69 -3.41 -11.63 7.11
N ARG A 70 -4.12 -12.75 6.88
CA ARG A 70 -5.33 -13.08 7.64
C ARG A 70 -5.04 -13.34 9.13
N ARG A 71 -3.94 -14.04 9.47
CA ARG A 71 -3.53 -14.20 10.88
C ARG A 71 -3.16 -12.88 11.52
N SER A 72 -2.45 -12.01 10.80
CA SER A 72 -2.12 -10.65 11.21
C SER A 72 -3.40 -9.83 11.50
N ALA A 73 -4.35 -9.81 10.56
CA ALA A 73 -5.65 -9.15 10.78
C ALA A 73 -6.39 -9.73 12.01
N THR A 74 -6.35 -11.05 12.20
CA THR A 74 -6.97 -11.70 13.36
C THR A 74 -6.30 -11.27 14.67
N ARG A 75 -4.97 -11.12 14.72
CA ARG A 75 -4.27 -10.61 15.92
C ARG A 75 -4.70 -9.17 16.21
N ALA A 76 -4.71 -8.31 15.20
CA ALA A 76 -5.12 -6.92 15.33
C ALA A 76 -6.58 -6.77 15.78
N LEU A 77 -7.52 -7.52 15.20
CA LEU A 77 -8.93 -7.49 15.58
C LEU A 77 -9.16 -7.90 17.05
N ARG A 78 -8.36 -8.82 17.60
CA ARG A 78 -8.44 -9.23 19.00
C ARG A 78 -8.11 -8.10 19.97
N THR A 79 -7.35 -7.09 19.55
CA THR A 79 -7.03 -5.90 20.35
C THR A 79 -8.06 -4.78 20.19
N GLY A 80 -9.11 -5.00 19.37
CA GLY A 80 -10.18 -4.02 19.16
C GLY A 80 -9.80 -2.86 18.27
N VAL A 81 -8.74 -2.99 17.45
CA VAL A 81 -8.30 -1.92 16.55
C VAL A 81 -9.31 -1.72 15.43
N ASP A 82 -9.76 -0.48 15.29
CA ASP A 82 -10.66 0.00 14.25
C ASP A 82 -10.04 1.20 13.48
N LEU A 83 -10.84 1.82 12.60
CA LEU A 83 -10.42 3.00 11.85
C LEU A 83 -10.04 4.18 12.74
N ALA A 84 -10.79 4.42 13.82
CA ALA A 84 -10.54 5.57 14.71
C ALA A 84 -9.21 5.39 15.45
N ALA A 85 -8.94 4.18 15.94
CA ALA A 85 -7.66 3.84 16.58
C ALA A 85 -6.46 3.96 15.60
N ALA A 86 -6.65 3.49 14.36
CA ALA A 86 -5.61 3.60 13.33
C ALA A 86 -5.30 5.06 12.96
N LEU A 87 -6.34 5.90 12.77
CA LEU A 87 -6.19 7.32 12.47
C LEU A 87 -5.54 8.06 13.65
N GLY A 88 -5.99 7.81 14.89
CA GLY A 88 -5.38 8.44 16.08
C GLY A 88 -3.91 8.09 16.25
N ALA A 89 -3.51 6.84 15.95
CA ALA A 89 -2.10 6.44 15.98
C ALA A 89 -1.28 7.17 14.89
N LEU A 90 -1.84 7.34 13.69
CA LEU A 90 -1.19 8.09 12.61
C LEU A 90 -1.04 9.57 12.93
N GLU A 91 -2.10 10.21 13.44
CA GLU A 91 -2.09 11.63 13.83
C GLU A 91 -1.03 11.92 14.89
N ALA A 92 -0.88 11.01 15.86
CA ALA A 92 0.08 11.14 16.94
C ALA A 92 1.55 11.15 16.49
N VAL A 93 1.86 10.58 15.32
CA VAL A 93 3.24 10.45 14.81
C VAL A 93 3.50 11.27 13.55
N ARG A 94 2.45 11.81 12.92
CA ARG A 94 2.55 12.40 11.59
C ARG A 94 3.61 13.49 11.46
N ALA A 95 3.73 14.36 12.47
CA ALA A 95 4.69 15.47 12.49
C ALA A 95 6.17 15.00 12.51
N GLU A 96 6.41 13.75 12.87
CA GLU A 96 7.75 13.16 12.99
C GLU A 96 8.22 12.55 11.67
N LEU A 97 7.28 12.26 10.75
CA LEU A 97 7.60 11.62 9.48
C LEU A 97 8.08 12.64 8.46
N THR A 98 9.29 12.44 7.94
CA THR A 98 9.94 13.35 6.99
C THR A 98 9.92 12.81 5.56
N HIS A 99 9.91 11.51 5.40
CA HIS A 99 10.02 10.81 4.13
C HIS A 99 8.83 9.87 3.88
N LEU A 100 8.46 9.07 4.87
CA LEU A 100 7.45 8.03 4.77
C LEU A 100 6.07 8.62 4.43
N ARG A 101 5.47 8.11 3.36
CA ARG A 101 4.05 8.34 3.04
C ARG A 101 3.21 7.22 3.60
N VAL A 102 1.98 7.54 3.97
CA VAL A 102 1.04 6.54 4.48
C VAL A 102 -0.16 6.43 3.58
N ALA A 103 -0.38 5.24 3.03
CA ALA A 103 -1.57 4.88 2.29
C ALA A 103 -2.51 4.08 3.21
N LEU A 104 -3.72 4.57 3.42
CA LEU A 104 -4.72 3.88 4.23
C LEU A 104 -5.51 2.90 3.35
N LEU A 105 -5.57 1.65 3.77
CA LEU A 105 -6.30 0.58 3.07
C LEU A 105 -7.53 0.19 3.88
N LEU A 106 -8.72 0.35 3.30
CA LEU A 106 -9.99 0.13 3.96
C LEU A 106 -10.85 -0.87 3.18
N ASP A 107 -11.63 -1.69 3.88
CA ASP A 107 -12.66 -2.51 3.26
C ASP A 107 -14.00 -1.75 3.19
N TRP A 108 -14.65 -1.82 2.04
CA TRP A 108 -15.93 -1.17 1.83
C TRP A 108 -17.01 -1.67 2.80
N SER A 109 -17.16 -2.99 2.90
CA SER A 109 -18.30 -3.60 3.60
C SER A 109 -18.20 -3.49 5.12
N HIS A 110 -16.99 -3.50 5.66
CA HIS A 110 -16.74 -3.49 7.10
C HIS A 110 -16.47 -2.10 7.65
N THR A 111 -15.83 -1.23 6.87
CA THR A 111 -15.37 0.06 7.39
C THR A 111 -16.18 1.25 6.87
N ILE A 112 -16.50 1.28 5.56
CA ILE A 112 -17.05 2.50 4.93
C ILE A 112 -18.56 2.45 4.76
N LYS A 113 -19.12 1.29 4.42
CA LYS A 113 -20.54 1.12 4.08
C LYS A 113 -21.55 1.77 5.05
N PRO A 114 -21.32 1.82 6.37
CA PRO A 114 -22.24 2.45 7.31
C PRO A 114 -22.36 3.97 7.16
N VAL A 115 -21.42 4.63 6.46
CA VAL A 115 -21.36 6.09 6.30
C VAL A 115 -21.52 6.44 4.81
N PRO A 116 -22.31 7.49 4.45
CA PRO A 116 -22.33 7.97 3.07
C PRO A 116 -20.92 8.31 2.58
N MET A 117 -20.56 7.88 1.38
CA MET A 117 -19.20 8.03 0.84
C MET A 117 -18.68 9.47 0.83
N PRO A 118 -19.47 10.51 0.43
CA PRO A 118 -19.01 11.88 0.49
C PRO A 118 -18.68 12.33 1.92
N ASP A 119 -19.53 11.98 2.90
CA ASP A 119 -19.32 12.33 4.31
C ASP A 119 -18.08 11.65 4.89
N PHE A 120 -17.86 10.38 4.51
CA PHE A 120 -16.65 9.66 4.87
C PHE A 120 -15.39 10.35 4.34
N LEU A 121 -15.39 10.71 3.05
CA LEU A 121 -14.26 11.39 2.41
C LEU A 121 -14.04 12.80 2.95
N ALA A 122 -15.10 13.54 3.27
CA ALA A 122 -15.01 14.85 3.91
C ALA A 122 -14.36 14.75 5.30
N ARG A 123 -14.73 13.74 6.11
CA ARG A 123 -14.11 13.49 7.42
C ARG A 123 -12.63 13.09 7.28
N LEU A 124 -12.33 12.21 6.33
CA LEU A 124 -10.95 11.81 6.07
C LEU A 124 -10.09 13.00 5.61
N ALA A 125 -10.64 13.87 4.75
CA ALA A 125 -9.97 15.08 4.29
C ALA A 125 -9.77 16.12 5.42
N ALA A 126 -10.70 16.20 6.38
CA ALA A 126 -10.56 17.06 7.55
C ALA A 126 -9.43 16.58 8.48
N SER A 127 -9.19 15.28 8.54
CA SER A 127 -8.00 14.65 9.18
C SER A 127 -6.81 14.56 8.20
N ALA A 128 -6.61 15.59 7.38
CA ALA A 128 -5.66 15.58 6.25
C ALA A 128 -4.19 15.31 6.64
N SER A 129 -3.86 15.39 7.92
CA SER A 129 -2.55 15.00 8.44
C SER A 129 -2.37 13.48 8.54
N ALA A 130 -3.45 12.69 8.59
CA ALA A 130 -3.34 11.27 8.91
C ALA A 130 -2.93 10.38 7.73
N THR A 131 -3.37 10.67 6.49
CA THR A 131 -3.08 9.79 5.34
C THR A 131 -2.73 10.57 4.08
N ASP A 132 -1.83 10.02 3.28
CA ASP A 132 -1.41 10.59 1.98
C ASP A 132 -2.22 10.01 0.81
N ALA A 133 -2.85 8.84 0.99
CA ALA A 133 -3.70 8.21 -0.03
C ALA A 133 -4.66 7.20 0.56
N LEU A 134 -5.72 6.89 -0.19
CA LEU A 134 -6.75 5.93 0.19
C LEU A 134 -6.91 4.85 -0.88
N LEU A 135 -6.93 3.58 -0.43
CA LEU A 135 -7.39 2.44 -1.20
C LEU A 135 -8.66 1.88 -0.56
N VAL A 136 -9.74 1.76 -1.33
CA VAL A 136 -10.97 1.11 -0.89
C VAL A 136 -11.09 -0.26 -1.53
N HIS A 137 -10.88 -1.30 -0.73
CA HIS A 137 -11.06 -2.69 -1.12
C HIS A 137 -12.56 -3.05 -1.14
N GLY A 138 -12.94 -3.96 -2.05
CA GLY A 138 -14.33 -4.45 -2.12
C GLY A 138 -15.38 -3.43 -2.56
N LEU A 139 -15.01 -2.24 -3.06
CA LEU A 139 -15.95 -1.22 -3.52
C LEU A 139 -16.78 -1.74 -4.71
N PRO A 140 -18.13 -1.80 -4.58
CA PRO A 140 -19.00 -2.25 -5.66
C PRO A 140 -18.83 -1.40 -6.92
N PRO A 141 -18.82 -2.01 -8.13
CA PRO A 141 -18.63 -1.27 -9.39
C PRO A 141 -19.58 -0.08 -9.57
N ARG A 142 -20.84 -0.22 -9.17
CA ARG A 142 -21.86 0.84 -9.26
C ARG A 142 -21.55 2.09 -8.41
N LEU A 143 -20.70 1.98 -7.40
CA LEU A 143 -20.32 3.08 -6.52
C LEU A 143 -19.03 3.78 -6.93
N ARG A 144 -18.25 3.20 -7.84
CA ARG A 144 -16.92 3.70 -8.21
C ARG A 144 -16.93 5.12 -8.75
N SER A 145 -17.87 5.44 -9.66
CA SER A 145 -17.95 6.78 -10.25
C SER A 145 -18.23 7.86 -9.20
N GLY A 146 -19.13 7.57 -8.25
CA GLY A 146 -19.41 8.45 -7.12
C GLY A 146 -18.19 8.62 -6.20
N TYR A 147 -17.51 7.51 -5.90
CA TYR A 147 -16.28 7.52 -5.10
C TYR A 147 -15.18 8.37 -5.74
N TYR A 148 -14.89 8.17 -7.04
CA TYR A 148 -13.85 8.93 -7.74
C TYR A 148 -14.15 10.42 -7.82
N ARG A 149 -15.43 10.79 -7.99
CA ARG A 149 -15.87 12.18 -7.98
C ARG A 149 -15.69 12.79 -6.60
N ALA A 150 -16.23 12.17 -5.56
CA ALA A 150 -16.14 12.67 -4.19
C ALA A 150 -14.69 12.76 -3.70
N ALA A 151 -13.84 11.79 -4.03
CA ALA A 151 -12.42 11.84 -3.69
C ALA A 151 -11.72 13.08 -4.29
N ARG A 152 -12.03 13.42 -5.55
CA ARG A 152 -11.52 14.66 -6.19
C ARG A 152 -12.07 15.92 -5.53
N GLU A 153 -13.36 15.96 -5.25
CA GLU A 153 -14.02 17.11 -4.61
C GLU A 153 -13.42 17.41 -3.24
N HIS A 154 -13.07 16.37 -2.49
CA HIS A 154 -12.46 16.50 -1.16
C HIS A 154 -10.92 16.50 -1.17
N GLY A 155 -10.28 16.40 -2.34
CA GLY A 155 -8.82 16.40 -2.45
C GLY A 155 -8.14 15.16 -1.86
N VAL A 156 -8.84 14.03 -1.74
CA VAL A 156 -8.29 12.76 -1.22
C VAL A 156 -7.62 11.99 -2.37
N PRO A 157 -6.29 11.81 -2.36
CA PRO A 157 -5.62 11.01 -3.37
C PRO A 157 -6.00 9.53 -3.23
N ILE A 158 -6.27 8.87 -4.36
CA ILE A 158 -6.71 7.48 -4.36
C ILE A 158 -5.76 6.55 -5.09
N ILE A 159 -5.71 5.34 -4.57
CA ILE A 159 -5.04 4.19 -5.18
C ILE A 159 -6.12 3.34 -5.83
N THR A 160 -5.90 2.96 -7.07
CA THR A 160 -6.74 1.99 -7.75
C THR A 160 -6.00 0.69 -7.95
N THR A 161 -6.73 -0.42 -8.02
CA THR A 161 -6.15 -1.75 -8.26
C THR A 161 -6.51 -2.26 -9.63
N CYS A 162 -5.59 -2.95 -10.28
CA CYS A 162 -5.88 -3.74 -11.47
C CYS A 162 -5.11 -5.06 -11.48
N TYR A 163 -5.55 -5.99 -12.32
CA TYR A 163 -4.95 -7.30 -12.49
C TYR A 163 -4.46 -7.49 -13.93
N PRO A 164 -3.38 -8.24 -14.16
CA PRO A 164 -2.82 -8.44 -15.50
C PRO A 164 -3.81 -9.04 -16.50
N ARG A 165 -4.74 -9.87 -16.01
CA ARG A 165 -5.76 -10.55 -16.84
C ARG A 165 -7.09 -9.80 -16.93
N SER A 166 -7.20 -8.61 -16.36
CA SER A 166 -8.36 -7.75 -16.56
C SER A 166 -8.43 -7.30 -18.03
N SER A 167 -9.65 -7.03 -18.52
CA SER A 167 -9.79 -6.46 -19.85
C SER A 167 -9.09 -5.10 -19.96
N VAL A 168 -8.67 -4.75 -21.18
CA VAL A 168 -8.01 -3.46 -21.46
C VAL A 168 -8.86 -2.29 -20.96
N ALA A 169 -10.18 -2.35 -21.13
CA ALA A 169 -11.08 -1.30 -20.64
C ALA A 169 -11.05 -1.16 -19.10
N VAL A 170 -11.00 -2.28 -18.36
CA VAL A 170 -10.89 -2.27 -16.89
C VAL A 170 -9.53 -1.73 -16.45
N GLN A 171 -8.45 -2.12 -17.12
CA GLN A 171 -7.10 -1.62 -16.83
C GLN A 171 -7.00 -0.12 -17.12
N ALA A 172 -7.47 0.34 -18.27
CA ALA A 172 -7.50 1.75 -18.65
C ALA A 172 -8.34 2.58 -17.66
N HIS A 173 -9.51 2.06 -17.27
CA HIS A 173 -10.35 2.73 -16.27
C HIS A 173 -9.65 2.86 -14.91
N ALA A 174 -9.01 1.80 -14.41
CA ALA A 174 -8.25 1.87 -13.17
C ALA A 174 -7.10 2.88 -13.28
N ALA A 175 -6.34 2.84 -14.36
CA ALA A 175 -5.22 3.73 -14.63
C ALA A 175 -5.64 5.22 -14.70
N ALA A 176 -6.79 5.51 -15.33
CA ALA A 176 -7.30 6.88 -15.47
C ALA A 176 -7.82 7.49 -14.17
N HIS A 177 -8.17 6.68 -13.17
CA HIS A 177 -8.74 7.15 -11.91
C HIS A 177 -7.75 7.11 -10.72
N ALA A 178 -6.59 6.48 -10.88
CA ALA A 178 -5.54 6.57 -9.89
C ALA A 178 -5.01 8.00 -9.78
N SER A 179 -4.89 8.54 -8.57
CA SER A 179 -4.32 9.87 -8.34
C SER A 179 -3.12 9.86 -7.38
N ALA A 180 -2.95 8.79 -6.59
CA ALA A 180 -1.74 8.52 -5.82
C ALA A 180 -0.80 7.57 -6.58
N TYR A 181 -1.21 6.33 -6.74
CA TYR A 181 -0.55 5.34 -7.58
C TYR A 181 -1.52 4.24 -8.04
N LEU A 182 -1.12 3.50 -9.07
CA LEU A 182 -1.83 2.32 -9.53
C LEU A 182 -1.20 1.07 -8.93
N TYR A 183 -1.98 0.29 -8.18
CA TYR A 183 -1.56 -0.99 -7.63
C TYR A 183 -1.82 -2.10 -8.65
N LEU A 184 -0.77 -2.56 -9.31
CA LEU A 184 -0.83 -3.74 -10.17
C LEU A 184 -0.61 -4.99 -9.31
N VAL A 185 -1.67 -5.78 -9.15
CA VAL A 185 -1.62 -7.04 -8.43
C VAL A 185 -0.95 -8.10 -9.31
N ALA A 186 0.29 -8.48 -8.97
CA ALA A 186 1.11 -9.33 -9.84
C ALA A 186 0.48 -10.68 -10.19
N ARG A 187 -0.44 -11.16 -9.36
CA ARG A 187 -1.07 -12.47 -9.54
C ARG A 187 -2.54 -12.44 -9.12
N TYR A 188 -3.38 -13.09 -9.92
CA TYR A 188 -4.77 -13.37 -9.50
C TYR A 188 -4.77 -14.46 -8.42
N GLY A 189 -5.46 -14.21 -7.30
CA GLY A 189 -5.56 -15.13 -6.17
C GLY A 189 -5.08 -14.49 -4.87
N ARG A 190 -4.80 -15.33 -3.86
CA ARG A 190 -4.41 -14.87 -2.52
C ARG A 190 -2.96 -14.39 -2.48
N SER A 191 -2.69 -13.39 -1.62
CA SER A 191 -1.35 -12.87 -1.35
C SER A 191 -0.36 -13.93 -0.81
N GLY A 192 0.94 -13.66 -0.86
CA GLY A 192 1.99 -14.47 -0.25
C GLY A 192 2.64 -15.53 -1.15
N ARG A 193 2.23 -15.68 -2.41
CA ARG A 193 2.88 -16.59 -3.36
C ARG A 193 3.53 -15.82 -4.51
N ARG A 194 4.78 -16.17 -4.83
CA ARG A 194 5.49 -15.66 -6.01
C ARG A 194 4.80 -16.15 -7.29
N PRO A 195 4.71 -15.31 -8.36
CA PRO A 195 4.29 -15.80 -9.68
C PRO A 195 5.21 -16.94 -10.17
N ALA A 196 4.64 -18.00 -10.71
CA ALA A 196 5.41 -19.19 -11.10
C ALA A 196 6.44 -18.88 -12.21
N ALA A 197 6.10 -17.96 -13.14
CA ALA A 197 6.99 -17.50 -14.22
C ALA A 197 7.80 -16.24 -13.84
N GLY A 198 7.81 -15.84 -12.57
CA GLY A 198 8.40 -14.58 -12.14
C GLY A 198 7.57 -13.37 -12.56
N PHE A 199 8.17 -12.17 -12.51
CA PHE A 199 7.47 -10.91 -12.82
C PHE A 199 7.55 -10.49 -14.29
N GLY A 200 8.34 -11.17 -15.13
CA GLY A 200 8.58 -10.80 -16.53
C GLY A 200 7.31 -10.65 -17.38
N GLU A 201 6.29 -11.48 -17.10
CA GLU A 201 4.99 -11.42 -17.78
C GLU A 201 4.22 -10.09 -17.56
N LEU A 202 4.62 -9.29 -16.56
CA LEU A 202 3.97 -8.00 -16.29
C LEU A 202 4.51 -6.86 -17.16
N ALA A 203 5.65 -7.00 -17.81
CA ALA A 203 6.26 -5.94 -18.62
C ALA A 203 5.31 -5.39 -19.71
N PRO A 204 4.62 -6.22 -20.52
CA PRO A 204 3.66 -5.73 -21.49
C PRO A 204 2.46 -5.01 -20.85
N VAL A 205 2.01 -5.49 -19.69
CA VAL A 205 0.89 -4.89 -18.95
C VAL A 205 1.28 -3.50 -18.43
N ILE A 206 2.47 -3.37 -17.82
CA ILE A 206 3.00 -2.08 -17.35
C ILE A 206 3.13 -1.11 -18.53
N GLY A 207 3.66 -1.57 -19.66
CA GLY A 207 3.77 -0.76 -20.87
C GLY A 207 2.40 -0.25 -21.36
N ALA A 208 1.39 -1.11 -21.40
CA ALA A 208 0.03 -0.73 -21.78
C ALA A 208 -0.60 0.27 -20.78
N LEU A 209 -0.41 0.06 -19.49
CA LEU A 209 -0.92 0.96 -18.45
C LEU A 209 -0.31 2.36 -18.55
N ARG A 210 0.97 2.49 -18.94
CA ARG A 210 1.64 3.78 -19.14
C ARG A 210 0.98 4.67 -20.20
N ALA A 211 0.26 4.09 -21.16
CA ALA A 211 -0.52 4.86 -22.12
C ALA A 211 -1.73 5.58 -21.50
N HIS A 212 -2.19 5.12 -20.34
CA HIS A 212 -3.40 5.62 -19.68
C HIS A 212 -3.15 6.37 -18.38
N THR A 213 -1.94 6.32 -17.81
CA THR A 213 -1.63 7.01 -16.56
C THR A 213 -0.21 7.53 -16.49
N ARG A 214 -0.04 8.60 -15.73
CA ARG A 214 1.27 9.15 -15.34
C ARG A 214 1.60 8.93 -13.86
N VAL A 215 0.65 8.40 -13.08
CA VAL A 215 0.93 8.08 -11.68
C VAL A 215 1.88 6.87 -11.61
N PRO A 216 2.61 6.70 -10.50
CA PRO A 216 3.45 5.53 -10.30
C PRO A 216 2.65 4.22 -10.41
N ILE A 217 3.27 3.17 -10.95
CA ILE A 217 2.74 1.81 -10.96
C ILE A 217 3.51 1.01 -9.92
N ALA A 218 2.85 0.69 -8.81
CA ALA A 218 3.39 -0.16 -7.76
C ALA A 218 2.94 -1.60 -7.96
N VAL A 219 3.85 -2.56 -7.83
CA VAL A 219 3.55 -3.99 -8.03
C VAL A 219 3.66 -4.72 -6.70
N GLY A 220 2.59 -5.42 -6.35
CA GLY A 220 2.52 -6.25 -5.15
C GLY A 220 2.07 -7.68 -5.44
N PHE A 221 1.99 -8.50 -4.41
CA PHE A 221 1.74 -9.94 -4.40
C PHE A 221 2.93 -10.77 -4.89
N GLY A 222 3.57 -11.45 -3.93
CA GLY A 222 4.65 -12.38 -4.17
C GLY A 222 6.06 -11.78 -4.17
N VAL A 223 6.20 -10.50 -3.84
CA VAL A 223 7.51 -9.85 -3.62
C VAL A 223 8.03 -10.27 -2.24
N ARG A 224 9.22 -10.86 -2.19
CA ARG A 224 9.76 -11.49 -0.98
C ARG A 224 11.18 -11.06 -0.62
N ASP A 225 11.99 -10.72 -1.61
CA ASP A 225 13.40 -10.46 -1.43
C ASP A 225 13.92 -9.39 -2.40
N HIS A 226 15.19 -9.02 -2.25
CA HIS A 226 15.87 -8.07 -3.11
C HIS A 226 15.82 -8.45 -4.60
N ARG A 227 15.88 -9.74 -4.94
CA ARG A 227 15.85 -10.21 -6.35
C ARG A 227 14.51 -9.90 -6.99
N ASP A 228 13.42 -10.04 -6.22
CA ASP A 228 12.08 -9.67 -6.69
C ASP A 228 11.97 -8.16 -6.91
N VAL A 229 12.50 -7.35 -5.99
CA VAL A 229 12.54 -5.88 -6.11
C VAL A 229 13.29 -5.48 -7.37
N GLN A 230 14.46 -6.08 -7.63
CA GLN A 230 15.24 -5.83 -8.85
C GLN A 230 14.54 -6.31 -10.12
N ALA A 231 13.84 -7.44 -10.06
CA ALA A 231 13.08 -7.94 -11.21
C ALA A 231 11.95 -6.98 -11.59
N LEU A 232 11.28 -6.38 -10.60
CA LEU A 232 10.24 -5.37 -10.83
C LEU A 232 10.81 -4.08 -11.42
N ALA A 233 11.98 -3.63 -10.97
CA ALA A 233 12.69 -2.48 -11.58
C ALA A 233 12.95 -2.70 -13.07
N LYS A 234 13.45 -3.88 -13.42
CA LYS A 234 13.81 -4.24 -14.82
C LYS A 234 12.61 -4.22 -15.77
N ILE A 235 11.41 -4.47 -15.29
CA ILE A 235 10.19 -4.44 -16.11
C ILE A 235 9.46 -3.10 -16.07
N GLY A 236 10.05 -2.07 -15.44
CA GLY A 236 9.53 -0.71 -15.44
C GLY A 236 8.47 -0.42 -14.38
N ALA A 237 8.37 -1.24 -13.33
CA ALA A 237 7.58 -0.90 -12.15
C ALA A 237 8.23 0.28 -11.40
N ASP A 238 7.41 1.18 -10.88
CA ASP A 238 7.90 2.32 -10.10
C ASP A 238 8.15 1.96 -8.64
N ALA A 239 7.43 0.97 -8.12
CA ALA A 239 7.59 0.50 -6.75
C ALA A 239 7.29 -0.99 -6.60
N ALA A 240 7.90 -1.58 -5.59
CA ALA A 240 7.60 -2.92 -5.08
C ALA A 240 6.82 -2.81 -3.78
N ILE A 241 5.73 -3.57 -3.63
CA ILE A 241 4.93 -3.63 -2.40
C ILE A 241 5.23 -4.95 -1.69
N ILE A 242 5.75 -4.83 -0.49
CA ILE A 242 6.10 -5.96 0.38
C ILE A 242 4.94 -6.17 1.37
N GLY A 243 4.20 -7.23 1.18
CA GLY A 243 3.10 -7.61 2.07
C GLY A 243 3.50 -8.77 2.99
N SER A 244 3.06 -9.97 2.63
CA SER A 244 3.18 -11.16 3.47
C SER A 244 4.59 -11.42 4.00
N ALA A 245 5.64 -11.13 3.23
CA ALA A 245 7.02 -11.36 3.66
C ALA A 245 7.41 -10.47 4.85
N GLY A 246 7.00 -9.21 4.88
CA GLY A 246 7.23 -8.32 6.02
C GLY A 246 6.39 -8.71 7.23
N VAL A 247 5.10 -9.03 7.00
CA VAL A 247 4.19 -9.48 8.07
C VAL A 247 4.66 -10.83 8.68
N GLU A 248 5.30 -11.71 7.91
CA GLU A 248 5.92 -12.94 8.41
C GLU A 248 7.04 -12.65 9.42
N GLN A 249 7.84 -11.59 9.22
CA GLN A 249 8.88 -11.20 10.17
C GLN A 249 8.26 -10.73 11.49
N VAL A 250 7.24 -9.89 11.42
CA VAL A 250 6.48 -9.44 12.61
C VAL A 250 5.88 -10.65 13.34
N GLU A 251 5.21 -11.56 12.63
CA GLU A 251 4.60 -12.75 13.21
C GLU A 251 5.64 -13.65 13.89
N HIS A 252 6.79 -13.84 13.25
CA HIS A 252 7.88 -14.63 13.80
C HIS A 252 8.43 -14.02 15.09
N ALA A 253 8.70 -12.71 15.07
CA ALA A 253 9.20 -12.00 16.26
C ALA A 253 8.21 -12.07 17.43
N LEU A 254 6.92 -11.83 17.17
CA LEU A 254 5.88 -11.94 18.20
C LEU A 254 5.79 -13.37 18.76
N THR A 255 5.95 -14.39 17.93
CA THR A 255 5.91 -15.81 18.36
C THR A 255 7.15 -16.19 19.17
N GLN A 256 8.29 -15.62 18.84
CA GLN A 256 9.57 -15.86 19.55
C GLN A 256 9.77 -14.91 20.74
N HIS A 257 8.81 -14.02 21.03
CA HIS A 257 8.93 -12.98 22.07
C HIS A 257 10.16 -12.08 21.87
N THR A 258 10.53 -11.80 20.62
CA THR A 258 11.57 -10.86 20.23
C THR A 258 10.96 -9.55 19.71
N ASP A 259 11.81 -8.54 19.45
CA ASP A 259 11.35 -7.22 19.01
C ASP A 259 10.85 -7.26 17.55
N PRO A 260 9.55 -7.01 17.30
CA PRO A 260 9.01 -7.00 15.94
C PRO A 260 9.44 -5.77 15.12
N VAL A 261 9.83 -4.67 15.76
CA VAL A 261 10.36 -3.47 15.08
C VAL A 261 11.72 -3.79 14.49
N GLN A 262 12.61 -4.35 15.31
CA GLN A 262 13.93 -4.78 14.87
C GLN A 262 13.86 -5.83 13.77
N ALA A 263 13.02 -6.87 13.94
CA ALA A 263 12.87 -7.93 12.95
C ALA A 263 12.38 -7.42 11.58
N LEU A 264 11.41 -6.50 11.57
CA LEU A 264 10.94 -5.88 10.34
C LEU A 264 12.02 -4.98 9.73
N GLY A 265 12.73 -4.19 10.54
CA GLY A 265 13.81 -3.31 10.10
C GLY A 265 14.95 -4.07 9.43
N ASP A 266 15.43 -5.14 10.06
CA ASP A 266 16.48 -6.00 9.50
C ASP A 266 16.04 -6.58 8.16
N PHE A 267 14.81 -7.06 8.08
CA PHE A 267 14.26 -7.56 6.83
C PHE A 267 14.20 -6.48 5.74
N VAL A 268 13.67 -5.29 6.04
CA VAL A 268 13.59 -4.17 5.09
C VAL A 268 14.97 -3.79 4.56
N GLN A 269 16.01 -3.82 5.39
CA GLN A 269 17.38 -3.55 4.94
C GLN A 269 17.86 -4.56 3.89
N THR A 270 17.44 -5.83 3.98
CA THR A 270 17.81 -6.84 2.98
C THR A 270 17.18 -6.64 1.61
N LEU A 271 16.12 -5.83 1.51
CA LEU A 271 15.39 -5.59 0.26
C LEU A 271 16.11 -4.61 -0.67
N ARG A 272 17.05 -3.85 -0.16
CA ARG A 272 17.87 -2.88 -0.93
C ARG A 272 19.32 -3.37 -1.01
N PRO A 273 20.04 -3.07 -2.11
CA PRO A 273 21.46 -3.36 -2.17
C PRO A 273 22.18 -2.58 -1.07
N ALA A 274 23.18 -3.20 -0.45
CA ALA A 274 24.10 -2.45 0.37
C ALA A 274 24.68 -1.29 -0.47
N PRO A 275 24.82 -0.07 0.11
CA PRO A 275 25.50 1.00 -0.63
C PRO A 275 26.87 0.47 -1.06
N ALA A 276 27.18 0.63 -2.35
CA ALA A 276 28.50 0.28 -2.84
C ALA A 276 29.54 0.98 -1.94
N ARG A 277 30.40 0.19 -1.30
CA ARG A 277 31.54 0.75 -0.56
C ARG A 277 32.40 1.46 -1.60
N GLY A 278 32.33 2.80 -1.60
CA GLY A 278 33.23 3.64 -2.39
C GLY A 278 34.66 3.52 -1.90
#